data_edc19823efc951062f6dc818c2a87e22
#
_entry.id   edc19823efc951062f6dc818c2a87e22
#
_cell.length_a   1.000
_cell.length_b   1.000
_cell.length_c   1.000
_cell.angle_alpha   90.00
_cell.angle_beta   90.00
_cell.angle_gamma   90.00
#
_symmetry.space_group_name_H-M   'P 1'
#
loop_
_entity.id
_entity.type
_entity.pdbx_description
1 polymer ?
#
loop_
_entity_poly.entity_id
_entity_poly.type
_entity_poly.pdbx_seq_one_letter_code
_entity_poly.pdbx_strand_id
1 'polypeptide(L)'
;MKYIVVLGDGMADEPIAELGGKTPMEAACTPVMDELAGKGSLGTVQNVPQGMAPGSDVANLSVLGYDPAENYSGRSPLEALSVGVAMEDNDVIFRSNIVTLTDDEPYEEKTILDHSSGEIATADADVLMETIREKFNNDTFQFYTGTSYRHILVWKNGRVAKLEPPHDHLGSVIGPFLPQEEVLRNMMKESFPILNEHPLNRARAAAGKNKANSLWFWGAGTKPRVQNFREKTGLKGAMISAVDLLKGIAVGAGMQVCQVEGATGSIDTNFEGKAQAAIDALLKDGCDFAYIHVEAPDEMGHQGKVQEKVKSIEYLDSRLIAPVKQAMEEAGEDFRMLILPDHPTPIRIRTHTGDPVPYLLYDSTRQRKKQERFTEETARAADNFEPNGYRLIERLIAAE
;
A
#
# COMPACT_ATOMS: atom_id res chain seq x y z
N MET A 1 -23.79 5.14 15.08
CA MET A 1 -22.41 4.74 15.45
C MET A 1 -21.59 4.66 14.17
N LYS A 2 -20.49 5.39 14.08
CA LYS A 2 -19.52 5.34 12.97
C LYS A 2 -18.24 4.65 13.40
N TYR A 3 -17.56 4.00 12.47
CA TYR A 3 -16.33 3.26 12.73
C TYR A 3 -15.21 3.81 11.84
N ILE A 4 -14.08 4.15 12.44
CA ILE A 4 -13.01 4.85 11.76
C ILE A 4 -11.69 4.14 12.04
N VAL A 5 -10.97 3.76 11.02
CA VAL A 5 -9.58 3.33 11.12
C VAL A 5 -8.70 4.44 10.54
N VAL A 6 -7.75 4.91 11.32
CA VAL A 6 -6.69 5.82 10.88
C VAL A 6 -5.38 5.06 10.93
N LEU A 7 -4.83 4.79 9.77
CA LEU A 7 -3.59 4.04 9.64
C LEU A 7 -2.46 4.97 9.19
N GLY A 8 -1.49 5.16 10.09
CA GLY A 8 -0.21 5.80 9.78
C GLY A 8 0.80 4.74 9.37
N ASP A 9 0.91 4.49 8.06
CA ASP A 9 1.79 3.47 7.49
C ASP A 9 3.23 3.63 8.01
N GLY A 10 3.83 2.55 8.47
CA GLY A 10 5.21 2.52 8.95
C GLY A 10 5.52 3.46 10.12
N MET A 11 4.50 3.96 10.84
CA MET A 11 4.66 5.00 11.88
C MET A 11 5.52 4.51 13.06
N ALA A 12 5.46 3.22 13.41
CA ALA A 12 6.25 2.64 14.49
C ALA A 12 7.74 2.53 14.12
N ASP A 13 8.60 2.71 15.12
CA ASP A 13 10.06 2.71 14.96
C ASP A 13 10.77 2.27 16.24
N GLU A 14 12.09 2.19 16.15
CA GLU A 14 13.01 1.98 17.27
C GLU A 14 13.44 3.33 17.87
N PRO A 15 13.98 3.35 19.10
CA PRO A 15 14.60 4.55 19.67
C PRO A 15 15.77 5.07 18.83
N ILE A 16 15.77 6.35 18.50
CA ILE A 16 16.73 7.00 17.61
C ILE A 16 17.61 7.98 18.39
N ALA A 17 18.93 7.86 18.24
CA ALA A 17 19.89 8.71 18.97
C ALA A 17 19.69 10.22 18.67
N GLU A 18 19.35 10.58 17.43
CA GLU A 18 19.06 11.97 17.01
C GLU A 18 17.85 12.56 17.74
N LEU A 19 16.92 11.72 18.19
CA LEU A 19 15.74 12.10 18.98
C LEU A 19 15.98 11.98 20.49
N GLY A 20 17.23 11.87 20.92
CA GLY A 20 17.59 11.70 22.33
C GLY A 20 17.17 10.34 22.91
N GLY A 21 17.15 9.29 22.09
CA GLY A 21 16.76 7.94 22.47
C GLY A 21 15.25 7.69 22.48
N LYS A 22 14.46 8.56 21.88
CA LYS A 22 13.01 8.39 21.67
C LYS A 22 12.71 7.79 20.31
N THR A 23 11.55 7.14 20.20
CA THR A 23 10.98 6.80 18.90
C THR A 23 10.38 8.06 18.23
N PRO A 24 10.11 8.05 16.92
CA PRO A 24 9.37 9.12 16.26
C PRO A 24 8.00 9.39 16.89
N MET A 25 7.26 8.36 17.32
CA MET A 25 5.98 8.52 18.02
C MET A 25 6.16 9.19 19.41
N GLU A 26 7.20 8.86 20.14
CA GLU A 26 7.52 9.50 21.43
C GLU A 26 7.99 10.94 21.28
N ALA A 27 8.67 11.28 20.18
CA ALA A 27 9.17 12.61 19.92
C ALA A 27 8.10 13.54 19.35
N ALA A 28 7.13 13.02 18.61
CA ALA A 28 6.06 13.78 17.99
C ALA A 28 5.13 14.45 19.01
N CYS A 29 4.67 15.67 18.69
CA CYS A 29 3.63 16.37 19.43
C CYS A 29 2.24 15.98 18.87
N THR A 30 1.52 15.11 19.58
CA THR A 30 0.27 14.49 19.12
C THR A 30 -0.86 14.65 20.14
N PRO A 31 -1.27 15.91 20.42
CA PRO A 31 -2.21 16.18 21.52
C PRO A 31 -3.58 15.51 21.35
N VAL A 32 -4.06 15.30 20.11
CA VAL A 32 -5.35 14.64 19.88
C VAL A 32 -5.26 13.14 20.10
N MET A 33 -4.22 12.48 19.57
CA MET A 33 -3.99 11.06 19.86
C MET A 33 -3.77 10.82 21.36
N ASP A 34 -3.05 11.68 22.05
CA ASP A 34 -2.83 11.59 23.50
C ASP A 34 -4.14 11.81 24.29
N GLU A 35 -5.02 12.74 23.85
CA GLU A 35 -6.36 12.91 24.43
C GLU A 35 -7.19 11.63 24.26
N LEU A 36 -7.19 11.06 23.05
CA LEU A 36 -7.95 9.84 22.74
C LEU A 36 -7.38 8.63 23.52
N ALA A 37 -6.04 8.53 23.66
CA ALA A 37 -5.38 7.51 24.47
C ALA A 37 -5.79 7.57 25.94
N GLY A 38 -5.88 8.77 26.48
CA GLY A 38 -6.37 8.99 27.85
C GLY A 38 -7.82 8.59 28.10
N LYS A 39 -8.62 8.44 27.06
CA LYS A 39 -10.04 8.06 27.10
C LYS A 39 -10.32 6.66 26.53
N GLY A 40 -9.38 6.09 25.82
CA GLY A 40 -9.51 4.83 25.08
C GLY A 40 -8.79 3.65 25.74
N SER A 41 -8.48 2.66 24.94
CA SER A 41 -7.69 1.49 25.29
C SER A 41 -6.46 1.42 24.39
N LEU A 42 -5.31 1.12 24.99
CA LEU A 42 -4.06 0.88 24.28
C LEU A 42 -3.74 -0.61 24.27
N GLY A 43 -2.92 -1.02 23.30
CA GLY A 43 -2.36 -2.37 23.23
C GLY A 43 -1.41 -2.49 22.06
N THR A 44 -0.93 -3.71 21.85
CA THR A 44 -0.09 -4.07 20.70
C THR A 44 -0.75 -5.15 19.87
N VAL A 45 -0.48 -5.16 18.56
CA VAL A 45 -1.11 -6.07 17.60
C VAL A 45 -0.10 -6.61 16.60
N GLN A 46 -0.23 -7.90 16.28
CA GLN A 46 0.56 -8.58 15.25
C GLN A 46 -0.21 -8.55 13.92
N ASN A 47 0.04 -7.54 13.09
CA ASN A 47 -0.62 -7.41 11.77
C ASN A 47 0.00 -8.30 10.70
N VAL A 48 1.31 -8.51 10.76
CA VAL A 48 2.03 -9.41 9.85
C VAL A 48 2.12 -10.79 10.48
N PRO A 49 1.42 -11.82 9.97
CA PRO A 49 1.52 -13.18 10.51
C PRO A 49 2.95 -13.72 10.44
N GLN A 50 3.31 -14.54 11.42
CA GLN A 50 4.64 -15.16 11.45
C GLN A 50 4.90 -15.97 10.18
N GLY A 51 6.05 -15.74 9.55
CA GLY A 51 6.47 -16.44 8.33
C GLY A 51 6.03 -15.76 7.04
N MET A 52 5.23 -14.70 7.10
CA MET A 52 4.94 -13.84 5.95
C MET A 52 5.93 -12.68 5.88
N ALA A 53 6.23 -12.24 4.66
CA ALA A 53 7.06 -11.05 4.46
C ALA A 53 6.31 -9.80 4.96
N PRO A 54 6.98 -8.93 5.73
CA PRO A 54 6.35 -7.69 6.16
C PRO A 54 6.13 -6.74 4.96
N GLY A 55 4.88 -6.35 4.76
CA GLY A 55 4.49 -5.45 3.69
C GLY A 55 3.08 -4.93 3.92
N SER A 56 2.80 -3.76 3.35
CA SER A 56 1.50 -3.09 3.49
C SER A 56 0.35 -3.92 2.89
N ASP A 57 0.62 -4.80 1.92
CA ASP A 57 -0.37 -5.74 1.36
C ASP A 57 -0.87 -6.74 2.40
N VAL A 58 0.05 -7.41 3.10
CA VAL A 58 -0.25 -8.37 4.16
C VAL A 58 -0.85 -7.66 5.38
N ALA A 59 -0.21 -6.60 5.83
CA ALA A 59 -0.60 -5.92 7.06
C ALA A 59 -1.96 -5.21 6.94
N ASN A 60 -2.25 -4.54 5.81
CA ASN A 60 -3.54 -3.87 5.62
C ASN A 60 -4.70 -4.85 5.37
N LEU A 61 -4.48 -6.02 4.76
CA LEU A 61 -5.47 -7.11 4.77
C LEU A 61 -5.83 -7.50 6.20
N SER A 62 -4.81 -7.67 7.05
CA SER A 62 -4.99 -8.00 8.46
C SER A 62 -5.81 -6.93 9.18
N VAL A 63 -5.44 -5.64 9.10
CA VAL A 63 -6.17 -4.55 9.75
C VAL A 63 -7.61 -4.42 9.26
N LEU A 64 -7.89 -4.74 8.00
CA LEU A 64 -9.25 -4.78 7.43
C LEU A 64 -10.04 -6.04 7.85
N GLY A 65 -9.45 -6.92 8.64
CA GLY A 65 -10.11 -8.09 9.19
C GLY A 65 -10.07 -9.33 8.31
N TYR A 66 -9.18 -9.38 7.32
CA TYR A 66 -8.97 -10.55 6.48
C TYR A 66 -7.70 -11.27 6.91
N ASP A 67 -7.79 -12.57 7.21
CA ASP A 67 -6.61 -13.38 7.50
C ASP A 67 -5.70 -13.41 6.26
N PRO A 68 -4.48 -12.84 6.32
CA PRO A 68 -3.60 -12.83 5.16
C PRO A 68 -3.21 -14.23 4.67
N ALA A 69 -3.13 -15.22 5.57
CA ALA A 69 -2.79 -16.59 5.20
C ALA A 69 -3.84 -17.22 4.27
N GLU A 70 -5.09 -16.80 4.37
CA GLU A 70 -6.19 -17.31 3.56
C GLU A 70 -6.52 -16.41 2.35
N ASN A 71 -6.29 -15.11 2.47
CA ASN A 71 -6.78 -14.11 1.53
C ASN A 71 -5.71 -13.49 0.64
N TYR A 72 -4.42 -13.55 1.05
CA TYR A 72 -3.33 -13.00 0.26
C TYR A 72 -2.86 -13.98 -0.81
N SER A 73 -2.91 -13.58 -2.06
CA SER A 73 -2.51 -14.41 -3.21
C SER A 73 -1.42 -13.74 -4.07
N GLY A 74 -0.86 -12.64 -3.60
CA GLY A 74 0.15 -11.84 -4.29
C GLY A 74 -0.26 -10.38 -4.44
N ARG A 75 0.72 -9.51 -4.64
CA ARG A 75 0.54 -8.07 -4.75
C ARG A 75 -0.12 -7.65 -6.07
N SER A 76 0.32 -8.25 -7.19
CA SER A 76 -0.14 -7.86 -8.53
C SER A 76 -1.64 -8.00 -8.75
N PRO A 77 -2.34 -9.04 -8.24
CA PRO A 77 -3.78 -9.11 -8.34
C PRO A 77 -4.51 -7.97 -7.60
N LEU A 78 -4.00 -7.53 -6.46
CA LEU A 78 -4.58 -6.40 -5.74
C LEU A 78 -4.41 -5.09 -6.52
N GLU A 79 -3.22 -4.85 -7.08
CA GLU A 79 -2.98 -3.69 -7.95
C GLU A 79 -3.84 -3.73 -9.21
N ALA A 80 -4.06 -4.92 -9.79
CA ALA A 80 -4.93 -5.10 -10.95
C ALA A 80 -6.40 -4.72 -10.65
N LEU A 81 -6.90 -5.06 -9.46
CA LEU A 81 -8.24 -4.64 -9.03
C LEU A 81 -8.38 -3.12 -8.98
N SER A 82 -7.34 -2.39 -8.55
CA SER A 82 -7.38 -0.93 -8.45
C SER A 82 -7.56 -0.23 -9.79
N VAL A 83 -7.09 -0.84 -10.87
CA VAL A 83 -7.22 -0.33 -12.24
C VAL A 83 -8.38 -0.97 -13.02
N GLY A 84 -9.26 -1.69 -12.33
CA GLY A 84 -10.48 -2.24 -12.89
C GLY A 84 -10.30 -3.48 -13.76
N VAL A 85 -9.20 -4.22 -13.60
CA VAL A 85 -8.97 -5.48 -14.32
C VAL A 85 -9.91 -6.55 -13.81
N ALA A 86 -10.74 -7.09 -14.70
CA ALA A 86 -11.55 -8.27 -14.40
C ALA A 86 -10.68 -9.54 -14.39
N MET A 87 -10.84 -10.37 -13.36
CA MET A 87 -10.07 -11.60 -13.16
C MET A 87 -11.00 -12.78 -12.90
N GLU A 88 -10.74 -13.89 -13.57
CA GLU A 88 -11.34 -15.18 -13.26
C GLU A 88 -10.48 -15.93 -12.22
N ASP A 89 -11.06 -16.96 -11.59
CA ASP A 89 -10.40 -17.66 -10.46
C ASP A 89 -9.10 -18.40 -10.86
N ASN A 90 -8.98 -18.78 -12.12
CA ASN A 90 -7.82 -19.51 -12.65
C ASN A 90 -6.83 -18.58 -13.39
N ASP A 91 -7.08 -17.27 -13.42
CA ASP A 91 -6.17 -16.33 -14.05
C ASP A 91 -4.96 -16.07 -13.14
N VAL A 92 -3.80 -15.89 -13.76
CA VAL A 92 -2.60 -15.45 -13.06
C VAL A 92 -2.25 -14.05 -13.52
N ILE A 93 -2.05 -13.19 -12.55
CA ILE A 93 -1.76 -11.78 -12.73
C ILE A 93 -0.29 -11.52 -12.40
N PHE A 94 0.38 -10.80 -13.29
CA PHE A 94 1.76 -10.38 -13.11
C PHE A 94 1.84 -8.86 -13.14
N ARG A 95 2.72 -8.31 -12.35
CA ARG A 95 3.22 -6.97 -12.61
C ARG A 95 4.10 -7.02 -13.84
N SER A 96 3.88 -6.11 -14.77
CA SER A 96 4.66 -5.94 -15.98
C SER A 96 5.29 -4.55 -15.97
N ASN A 97 6.56 -4.45 -15.57
CA ASN A 97 7.29 -3.20 -15.68
C ASN A 97 7.80 -3.01 -17.12
N ILE A 98 7.92 -1.75 -17.55
CA ILE A 98 8.80 -1.41 -18.67
C ILE A 98 10.12 -0.92 -18.07
N VAL A 99 11.20 -1.64 -18.36
CA VAL A 99 12.54 -1.40 -17.79
C VAL A 99 13.52 -0.88 -18.85
N THR A 100 14.67 -0.38 -18.41
CA THR A 100 15.80 -0.02 -19.27
C THR A 100 16.84 -1.11 -19.22
N LEU A 101 17.14 -1.70 -20.36
CA LEU A 101 18.26 -2.63 -20.57
C LEU A 101 19.32 -2.01 -21.49
N THR A 102 20.55 -2.55 -21.44
CA THR A 102 21.63 -2.22 -22.39
C THR A 102 21.27 -2.61 -23.83
N ASP A 103 21.90 -1.99 -24.84
CA ASP A 103 21.46 -2.08 -26.24
C ASP A 103 22.16 -3.17 -27.06
N ASP A 104 23.46 -3.38 -26.88
CA ASP A 104 24.30 -4.04 -27.89
C ASP A 104 24.49 -5.55 -27.73
N GLU A 105 24.25 -6.08 -26.53
CA GLU A 105 24.48 -7.49 -26.20
C GLU A 105 23.31 -8.40 -26.64
N PRO A 106 23.55 -9.73 -26.78
CA PRO A 106 22.43 -10.69 -26.83
C PRO A 106 21.47 -10.51 -25.66
N TYR A 107 20.20 -10.83 -25.83
CA TYR A 107 19.17 -10.48 -24.84
C TYR A 107 19.50 -10.99 -23.42
N GLU A 108 19.95 -12.22 -23.31
CA GLU A 108 20.29 -12.88 -22.05
C GLU A 108 21.55 -12.29 -21.37
N GLU A 109 22.39 -11.58 -22.13
CA GLU A 109 23.62 -10.95 -21.66
C GLU A 109 23.45 -9.47 -21.34
N LYS A 110 22.26 -8.90 -21.61
CA LYS A 110 21.94 -7.50 -21.31
C LYS A 110 22.00 -7.22 -19.81
N THR A 111 22.31 -5.99 -19.47
CA THR A 111 22.32 -5.52 -18.09
C THR A 111 21.06 -4.66 -17.83
N ILE A 112 20.42 -4.88 -16.70
CA ILE A 112 19.32 -4.00 -16.26
C ILE A 112 19.90 -2.72 -15.68
N LEU A 113 19.58 -1.58 -16.32
CA LEU A 113 20.08 -0.26 -15.95
C LEU A 113 19.11 0.49 -15.02
N ASP A 114 17.81 0.33 -15.23
CA ASP A 114 16.79 1.05 -14.50
C ASP A 114 15.46 0.28 -14.54
N HIS A 115 14.87 0.04 -13.38
CA HIS A 115 13.62 -0.69 -13.23
C HIS A 115 12.38 0.16 -13.55
N SER A 116 12.53 1.48 -13.62
CA SER A 116 11.46 2.49 -13.79
C SER A 116 11.55 3.26 -15.11
N SER A 117 12.59 3.00 -15.91
CA SER A 117 12.88 3.76 -17.14
C SER A 117 12.95 5.28 -16.93
N GLY A 118 13.59 5.70 -15.81
CA GLY A 118 13.70 7.10 -15.41
C GLY A 118 12.37 7.68 -14.95
N GLU A 119 11.57 6.90 -14.23
CA GLU A 119 10.20 7.27 -13.83
C GLU A 119 9.40 7.77 -15.05
N ILE A 120 9.30 6.93 -16.07
CA ILE A 120 8.64 7.29 -17.35
C ILE A 120 7.25 7.87 -17.10
N ALA A 121 6.92 8.99 -17.73
CA ALA A 121 5.59 9.58 -17.64
C ALA A 121 4.51 8.61 -18.16
N THR A 122 3.36 8.55 -17.48
CA THR A 122 2.26 7.65 -17.84
C THR A 122 1.85 7.81 -19.30
N ALA A 123 1.76 9.04 -19.80
CA ALA A 123 1.41 9.29 -21.22
C ALA A 123 2.41 8.67 -22.21
N ASP A 124 3.70 8.69 -21.90
CA ASP A 124 4.74 8.04 -22.74
C ASP A 124 4.62 6.51 -22.64
N ALA A 125 4.40 5.99 -21.44
CA ALA A 125 4.23 4.57 -21.20
C ALA A 125 2.99 4.01 -21.92
N ASP A 126 1.88 4.74 -21.95
CA ASP A 126 0.65 4.36 -22.63
C ASP A 126 0.86 4.13 -24.13
N VAL A 127 1.66 5.00 -24.77
CA VAL A 127 2.03 4.85 -26.19
C VAL A 127 2.83 3.57 -26.45
N LEU A 128 3.79 3.26 -25.57
CA LEU A 128 4.58 2.02 -25.69
C LEU A 128 3.74 0.78 -25.40
N MET A 129 2.87 0.86 -24.40
CA MET A 129 1.98 -0.25 -24.05
C MET A 129 0.92 -0.53 -25.11
N GLU A 130 0.50 0.47 -25.89
CA GLU A 130 -0.37 0.23 -27.05
C GLU A 130 0.30 -0.71 -28.06
N THR A 131 1.56 -0.45 -28.39
CA THR A 131 2.35 -1.32 -29.28
C THR A 131 2.51 -2.74 -28.70
N ILE A 132 2.69 -2.87 -27.38
CA ILE A 132 2.74 -4.17 -26.69
C ILE A 132 1.39 -4.89 -26.79
N ARG A 133 0.28 -4.19 -26.56
CA ARG A 133 -1.07 -4.76 -26.70
C ARG A 133 -1.37 -5.24 -28.11
N GLU A 134 -1.04 -4.45 -29.12
CA GLU A 134 -1.21 -4.83 -30.52
C GLU A 134 -0.44 -6.13 -30.87
N LYS A 135 0.72 -6.32 -30.28
CA LYS A 135 1.59 -7.48 -30.55
C LYS A 135 1.19 -8.72 -29.77
N PHE A 136 0.87 -8.59 -28.48
CA PHE A 136 0.80 -9.73 -27.56
C PHE A 136 -0.61 -10.04 -27.02
N ASN A 137 -1.57 -9.10 -27.07
CA ASN A 137 -2.91 -9.39 -26.61
C ASN A 137 -3.59 -10.44 -27.49
N ASN A 138 -4.17 -11.43 -26.82
CA ASN A 138 -4.94 -12.50 -27.42
C ASN A 138 -5.87 -13.13 -26.36
N ASP A 139 -6.54 -14.23 -26.66
CA ASP A 139 -7.44 -14.91 -25.73
C ASP A 139 -6.75 -15.46 -24.46
N THR A 140 -5.43 -15.63 -24.50
CA THR A 140 -4.64 -16.18 -23.38
C THR A 140 -3.92 -15.10 -22.58
N PHE A 141 -3.43 -14.04 -23.23
CA PHE A 141 -2.65 -12.98 -22.61
C PHE A 141 -3.28 -11.62 -22.87
N GLN A 142 -3.44 -10.84 -21.81
CA GLN A 142 -4.00 -9.49 -21.88
C GLN A 142 -3.18 -8.52 -21.06
N PHE A 143 -2.68 -7.47 -21.70
CA PHE A 143 -1.96 -6.38 -21.04
C PHE A 143 -2.90 -5.24 -20.73
N TYR A 144 -2.75 -4.67 -19.54
CA TYR A 144 -3.44 -3.50 -19.05
C TYR A 144 -2.43 -2.43 -18.64
N THR A 145 -2.70 -1.19 -19.02
CA THR A 145 -1.86 -0.06 -18.62
C THR A 145 -2.16 0.35 -17.17
N GLY A 146 -1.11 0.70 -16.46
CA GLY A 146 -1.16 1.28 -15.13
C GLY A 146 -0.44 2.63 -15.12
N THR A 147 0.11 3.02 -13.99
CA THR A 147 0.77 4.31 -13.81
C THR A 147 2.27 4.21 -14.07
N SER A 148 2.83 5.14 -14.87
CA SER A 148 4.27 5.22 -15.16
C SER A 148 4.78 3.91 -15.78
N TYR A 149 5.82 3.32 -15.24
CA TYR A 149 6.44 2.07 -15.70
C TYR A 149 5.71 0.79 -15.28
N ARG A 150 4.65 0.92 -14.48
CA ARG A 150 3.94 -0.21 -13.82
C ARG A 150 2.68 -0.57 -14.58
N HIS A 151 2.66 -1.76 -15.15
CA HIS A 151 1.53 -2.31 -15.92
C HIS A 151 1.18 -3.70 -15.41
N ILE A 152 0.12 -4.28 -15.95
CA ILE A 152 -0.40 -5.60 -15.57
C ILE A 152 -0.42 -6.51 -16.80
N LEU A 153 0.00 -7.76 -16.61
CA LEU A 153 -0.26 -8.88 -17.51
C LEU A 153 -1.22 -9.85 -16.85
N VAL A 154 -2.30 -10.19 -17.51
CA VAL A 154 -3.19 -11.29 -17.15
C VAL A 154 -2.90 -12.48 -18.07
N TRP A 155 -2.56 -13.62 -17.48
CA TRP A 155 -2.43 -14.91 -18.16
C TRP A 155 -3.65 -15.76 -17.83
N LYS A 156 -4.57 -15.89 -18.80
CA LYS A 156 -5.80 -16.68 -18.67
C LYS A 156 -5.47 -18.15 -18.49
N ASN A 157 -6.04 -18.75 -17.41
CA ASN A 157 -5.76 -20.12 -17.01
C ASN A 157 -4.26 -20.44 -16.91
N GLY A 158 -3.48 -19.45 -16.45
CA GLY A 158 -2.04 -19.51 -16.33
C GLY A 158 -1.54 -20.33 -15.15
N ARG A 159 -0.23 -20.24 -14.92
CA ARG A 159 0.39 -20.83 -13.72
C ARG A 159 1.24 -19.79 -13.01
N VAL A 160 1.22 -19.82 -11.69
CA VAL A 160 2.06 -18.94 -10.88
C VAL A 160 3.53 -19.32 -11.11
N ALA A 161 4.32 -18.33 -11.50
CA ALA A 161 5.75 -18.48 -11.73
C ALA A 161 6.52 -17.73 -10.63
N LYS A 162 7.64 -18.29 -10.18
CA LYS A 162 8.59 -17.55 -9.35
C LYS A 162 9.39 -16.62 -10.24
N LEU A 163 9.26 -15.33 -10.02
CA LEU A 163 9.90 -14.28 -10.80
C LEU A 163 10.56 -13.27 -9.86
N GLU A 164 11.68 -12.72 -10.30
CA GLU A 164 12.48 -11.80 -9.52
C GLU A 164 12.11 -10.35 -9.80
N PRO A 165 11.98 -9.49 -8.76
CA PRO A 165 11.70 -8.06 -8.95
C PRO A 165 12.87 -7.36 -9.64
N PRO A 166 12.62 -6.46 -10.62
CA PRO A 166 13.69 -5.83 -11.39
C PRO A 166 14.57 -4.88 -10.56
N HIS A 167 14.03 -4.29 -9.50
CA HIS A 167 14.77 -3.36 -8.64
C HIS A 167 15.82 -4.05 -7.75
N ASP A 168 15.72 -5.35 -7.54
CA ASP A 168 16.73 -6.12 -6.77
C ASP A 168 17.98 -6.46 -7.60
N HIS A 169 17.93 -6.24 -8.92
CA HIS A 169 18.95 -6.70 -9.86
C HIS A 169 19.58 -5.59 -10.70
N LEU A 170 19.47 -4.33 -10.27
CA LEU A 170 20.07 -3.20 -10.98
C LEU A 170 21.59 -3.39 -11.11
N GLY A 171 22.11 -3.15 -12.32
CA GLY A 171 23.52 -3.36 -12.67
C GLY A 171 23.90 -4.82 -12.92
N SER A 172 22.97 -5.76 -12.85
CA SER A 172 23.22 -7.19 -13.09
C SER A 172 22.87 -7.62 -14.51
N VAL A 173 23.54 -8.64 -15.00
CA VAL A 173 23.19 -9.35 -16.25
C VAL A 173 21.89 -10.11 -16.03
N ILE A 174 20.93 -9.97 -16.95
CA ILE A 174 19.54 -10.44 -16.75
C ILE A 174 19.35 -11.95 -16.90
N GLY A 175 20.22 -12.65 -17.62
CA GLY A 175 20.06 -14.08 -17.95
C GLY A 175 19.65 -14.97 -16.78
N PRO A 176 20.34 -14.92 -15.61
CA PRO A 176 19.99 -15.73 -14.44
C PRO A 176 18.61 -15.43 -13.82
N PHE A 177 18.04 -14.28 -14.11
CA PHE A 177 16.78 -13.78 -13.51
C PHE A 177 15.59 -13.88 -14.45
N LEU A 178 15.78 -14.34 -15.68
CA LEU A 178 14.70 -14.52 -16.65
C LEU A 178 13.76 -15.65 -16.21
N PRO A 179 12.45 -15.54 -16.58
CA PRO A 179 11.46 -16.57 -16.29
C PRO A 179 11.89 -17.95 -16.79
N GLN A 180 11.61 -18.99 -16.01
CA GLN A 180 11.76 -20.38 -16.48
C GLN A 180 10.67 -20.73 -17.49
N GLU A 181 9.49 -20.14 -17.38
CA GLU A 181 8.40 -20.26 -18.33
C GLU A 181 8.78 -19.65 -19.68
N GLU A 182 8.94 -20.52 -20.68
CA GLU A 182 9.40 -20.15 -22.02
C GLU A 182 8.53 -19.05 -22.65
N VAL A 183 7.21 -19.12 -22.47
CA VAL A 183 6.29 -18.14 -23.03
C VAL A 183 6.53 -16.73 -22.47
N LEU A 184 6.76 -16.59 -21.16
CA LEU A 184 7.03 -15.30 -20.52
C LEU A 184 8.41 -14.77 -20.94
N ARG A 185 9.42 -15.65 -20.95
CA ARG A 185 10.78 -15.31 -21.38
C ARG A 185 10.80 -14.85 -22.83
N ASN A 186 10.08 -15.53 -23.72
CA ASN A 186 9.99 -15.15 -25.12
C ASN A 186 9.27 -13.80 -25.31
N MET A 187 8.18 -13.53 -24.58
CA MET A 187 7.53 -12.22 -24.61
C MET A 187 8.47 -11.09 -24.18
N MET A 188 9.25 -11.29 -23.09
CA MET A 188 10.24 -10.30 -22.67
C MET A 188 11.28 -10.07 -23.77
N LYS A 189 11.83 -11.14 -24.34
CA LYS A 189 12.84 -11.08 -25.41
C LYS A 189 12.29 -10.41 -26.68
N GLU A 190 11.08 -10.75 -27.11
CA GLU A 190 10.45 -10.16 -28.27
C GLU A 190 10.04 -8.71 -28.08
N SER A 191 9.75 -8.29 -26.84
CA SER A 191 9.41 -6.91 -26.53
C SER A 191 10.59 -5.95 -26.75
N PHE A 192 11.83 -6.45 -26.56
CA PHE A 192 13.02 -5.62 -26.64
C PHE A 192 13.20 -4.95 -28.02
N PRO A 193 13.29 -5.66 -29.15
CA PRO A 193 13.45 -4.99 -30.46
C PRO A 193 12.29 -4.08 -30.80
N ILE A 194 11.07 -4.43 -30.39
CA ILE A 194 9.87 -3.64 -30.65
C ILE A 194 9.95 -2.29 -29.91
N LEU A 195 10.24 -2.33 -28.61
CA LEU A 195 10.31 -1.14 -27.77
C LEU A 195 11.61 -0.35 -28.03
N ASN A 196 12.74 -1.02 -28.20
CA ASN A 196 14.04 -0.35 -28.39
C ASN A 196 14.06 0.51 -29.65
N GLU A 197 13.43 0.02 -30.73
CA GLU A 197 13.31 0.72 -32.02
C GLU A 197 12.11 1.65 -32.13
N HIS A 198 11.27 1.71 -31.09
CA HIS A 198 10.09 2.56 -31.11
C HIS A 198 10.46 4.05 -31.24
N PRO A 199 9.74 4.84 -32.09
CA PRO A 199 10.06 6.26 -32.31
C PRO A 199 10.13 7.09 -31.02
N LEU A 200 9.26 6.82 -30.06
CA LEU A 200 9.26 7.48 -28.76
C LEU A 200 10.55 7.20 -27.97
N ASN A 201 11.05 5.97 -27.98
CA ASN A 201 12.29 5.61 -27.28
C ASN A 201 13.54 6.21 -27.96
N ARG A 202 13.51 6.36 -29.29
CA ARG A 202 14.54 7.11 -30.01
C ARG A 202 14.54 8.58 -29.62
N ALA A 203 13.36 9.20 -29.52
CA ALA A 203 13.22 10.58 -29.07
C ALA A 203 13.65 10.76 -27.60
N ARG A 204 13.31 9.81 -26.73
CA ARG A 204 13.76 9.80 -25.32
C ARG A 204 15.28 9.73 -25.22
N ALA A 205 15.91 8.81 -25.95
CA ALA A 205 17.37 8.71 -25.99
C ALA A 205 18.04 9.98 -26.53
N ALA A 206 17.51 10.58 -27.60
CA ALA A 206 17.98 11.86 -28.12
C ALA A 206 17.87 13.01 -27.13
N ALA A 207 16.91 12.94 -26.21
CA ALA A 207 16.71 13.90 -25.11
C ALA A 207 17.52 13.53 -23.84
N GLY A 208 18.40 12.54 -23.90
CA GLY A 208 19.20 12.09 -22.74
C GLY A 208 18.39 11.36 -21.66
N LYS A 209 17.21 10.87 -21.99
CA LYS A 209 16.36 10.07 -21.09
C LYS A 209 16.57 8.58 -21.33
N ASN A 210 16.34 7.77 -20.28
CA ASN A 210 16.36 6.32 -20.39
C ASN A 210 15.31 5.82 -21.38
N LYS A 211 15.69 4.87 -22.24
CA LYS A 211 14.72 4.12 -23.04
C LYS A 211 13.90 3.20 -22.11
N ALA A 212 12.64 3.05 -22.40
CA ALA A 212 11.77 2.03 -21.79
C ALA A 212 11.67 0.85 -22.78
N ASN A 213 12.69 -0.01 -22.80
CA ASN A 213 12.98 -0.87 -23.95
C ASN A 213 12.74 -2.37 -23.73
N SER A 214 12.27 -2.80 -22.57
CA SER A 214 11.92 -4.21 -22.36
C SER A 214 10.81 -4.37 -21.33
N LEU A 215 9.93 -5.35 -21.52
CA LEU A 215 9.02 -5.82 -20.49
C LEU A 215 9.79 -6.59 -19.43
N TRP A 216 9.33 -6.53 -18.18
CA TRP A 216 9.83 -7.34 -17.07
C TRP A 216 8.66 -7.80 -16.20
N PHE A 217 8.45 -9.13 -16.12
CA PHE A 217 7.35 -9.72 -15.34
C PHE A 217 7.81 -10.13 -13.96
N TRP A 218 6.97 -9.87 -12.93
CA TRP A 218 7.23 -10.25 -11.56
C TRP A 218 5.95 -10.19 -10.70
N GLY A 219 6.03 -10.59 -9.42
CA GLY A 219 4.93 -10.46 -8.48
C GLY A 219 3.68 -11.27 -8.84
N ALA A 220 3.87 -12.46 -9.42
CA ALA A 220 2.76 -13.32 -9.83
C ALA A 220 1.79 -13.64 -8.69
N GLY A 221 0.49 -13.66 -8.98
CA GLY A 221 -0.55 -14.06 -8.04
C GLY A 221 -1.86 -14.40 -8.74
N THR A 222 -2.78 -14.98 -7.99
CA THR A 222 -4.13 -15.32 -8.45
C THR A 222 -5.16 -14.35 -7.87
N LYS A 223 -6.40 -14.43 -8.32
CA LYS A 223 -7.48 -13.59 -7.82
C LYS A 223 -7.57 -13.67 -6.29
N PRO A 224 -7.53 -12.54 -5.57
CA PRO A 224 -7.63 -12.53 -4.12
C PRO A 224 -9.02 -13.01 -3.67
N ARG A 225 -9.06 -13.81 -2.60
CA ARG A 225 -10.32 -14.29 -2.04
C ARG A 225 -10.85 -13.35 -0.94
N VAL A 226 -10.94 -12.07 -1.25
CA VAL A 226 -11.44 -11.07 -0.30
C VAL A 226 -12.96 -11.10 -0.28
N GLN A 227 -13.54 -11.53 0.85
CA GLN A 227 -14.98 -11.50 1.05
C GLN A 227 -15.48 -10.04 1.01
N ASN A 228 -16.70 -9.82 0.49
CA ASN A 228 -17.31 -8.50 0.50
C ASN A 228 -17.39 -7.95 1.95
N PHE A 229 -16.89 -6.73 2.17
CA PHE A 229 -16.78 -6.12 3.50
C PHE A 229 -18.14 -5.98 4.20
N ARG A 230 -19.16 -5.60 3.43
CA ARG A 230 -20.52 -5.46 3.98
C ARG A 230 -21.14 -6.80 4.37
N GLU A 231 -20.90 -7.85 3.60
CA GLU A 231 -21.35 -9.21 3.95
C GLU A 231 -20.63 -9.72 5.19
N LYS A 232 -19.34 -9.41 5.34
CA LYS A 232 -18.51 -9.82 6.48
C LYS A 232 -18.87 -9.08 7.76
N THR A 233 -19.09 -7.77 7.69
CA THR A 233 -19.19 -6.89 8.88
C THR A 233 -20.57 -6.31 9.11
N GLY A 234 -21.45 -6.36 8.11
CA GLY A 234 -22.72 -5.64 8.10
C GLY A 234 -22.61 -4.14 7.75
N LEU A 235 -21.38 -3.61 7.57
CA LEU A 235 -21.11 -2.18 7.43
C LEU A 235 -20.80 -1.81 5.97
N LYS A 236 -21.29 -0.65 5.53
CA LYS A 236 -20.86 -0.02 4.28
C LYS A 236 -19.53 0.70 4.53
N GLY A 237 -18.47 0.22 3.88
CA GLY A 237 -17.11 0.74 4.06
C GLY A 237 -16.68 1.70 2.97
N ALA A 238 -15.82 2.67 3.35
CA ALA A 238 -15.09 3.55 2.46
C ALA A 238 -13.57 3.44 2.69
N MET A 239 -12.78 3.52 1.61
CA MET A 239 -11.33 3.54 1.62
C MET A 239 -10.82 4.89 1.13
N ILE A 240 -9.96 5.52 1.91
CA ILE A 240 -9.27 6.77 1.60
C ILE A 240 -7.76 6.50 1.59
N SER A 241 -7.16 6.36 0.42
CA SER A 241 -5.73 6.08 0.26
C SER A 241 -5.19 6.66 -1.04
N ALA A 242 -3.92 7.04 -1.06
CA ALA A 242 -3.17 7.35 -2.28
C ALA A 242 -2.67 6.08 -2.98
N VAL A 243 -2.52 4.99 -2.25
CA VAL A 243 -1.84 3.75 -2.66
C VAL A 243 -2.78 2.84 -3.44
N ASP A 244 -2.41 2.48 -4.67
CA ASP A 244 -3.24 1.64 -5.53
C ASP A 244 -3.49 0.25 -4.95
N LEU A 245 -2.52 -0.29 -4.22
CA LEU A 245 -2.66 -1.56 -3.51
C LEU A 245 -3.86 -1.58 -2.56
N LEU A 246 -4.04 -0.53 -1.75
CA LEU A 246 -5.15 -0.44 -0.81
C LEU A 246 -6.48 -0.17 -1.51
N LYS A 247 -6.45 0.63 -2.58
CA LYS A 247 -7.63 0.81 -3.44
C LYS A 247 -8.06 -0.54 -4.04
N GLY A 248 -7.10 -1.37 -4.45
CA GLY A 248 -7.35 -2.72 -4.95
C GLY A 248 -7.98 -3.64 -3.91
N ILE A 249 -7.50 -3.62 -2.67
CA ILE A 249 -8.12 -4.35 -1.55
C ILE A 249 -9.57 -3.88 -1.37
N ALA A 250 -9.79 -2.56 -1.36
CA ALA A 250 -11.12 -1.99 -1.20
C ALA A 250 -12.09 -2.39 -2.34
N VAL A 251 -11.63 -2.36 -3.60
CA VAL A 251 -12.40 -2.82 -4.76
C VAL A 251 -12.75 -4.31 -4.60
N GLY A 252 -11.77 -5.15 -4.25
CA GLY A 252 -11.98 -6.58 -4.01
C GLY A 252 -12.97 -6.85 -2.87
N ALA A 253 -12.96 -6.01 -1.83
CA ALA A 253 -13.86 -6.06 -0.69
C ALA A 253 -15.22 -5.38 -0.94
N GLY A 254 -15.46 -4.79 -2.11
CA GLY A 254 -16.70 -4.07 -2.42
C GLY A 254 -16.91 -2.79 -1.61
N MET A 255 -15.82 -2.16 -1.16
CA MET A 255 -15.84 -0.88 -0.46
C MET A 255 -15.84 0.30 -1.45
N GLN A 256 -16.37 1.44 -1.03
CA GLN A 256 -16.28 2.69 -1.78
C GLN A 256 -14.84 3.20 -1.76
N VAL A 257 -14.24 3.46 -2.91
CA VAL A 257 -12.93 4.12 -3.01
C VAL A 257 -13.13 5.62 -3.17
N CYS A 258 -12.67 6.41 -2.20
CA CYS A 258 -12.75 7.87 -2.25
C CYS A 258 -11.48 8.44 -2.91
N GLN A 259 -11.66 9.15 -4.02
CA GLN A 259 -10.57 9.86 -4.68
C GLN A 259 -10.29 11.20 -3.97
N VAL A 260 -9.02 11.49 -3.74
CA VAL A 260 -8.60 12.72 -3.08
C VAL A 260 -7.55 13.41 -3.95
N GLU A 261 -7.88 14.61 -4.43
CA GLU A 261 -6.93 15.40 -5.22
C GLU A 261 -5.72 15.78 -4.36
N GLY A 262 -4.51 15.62 -4.90
CA GLY A 262 -3.26 15.90 -4.18
C GLY A 262 -2.91 14.85 -3.12
N ALA A 263 -3.59 13.72 -3.08
CA ALA A 263 -3.16 12.60 -2.25
C ALA A 263 -1.93 11.91 -2.87
N THR A 264 -0.85 11.88 -2.11
CA THR A 264 0.43 11.23 -2.46
C THR A 264 0.85 10.26 -1.36
N GLY A 265 1.91 9.48 -1.57
CA GLY A 265 2.56 8.68 -0.54
C GLY A 265 3.55 9.48 0.33
N SER A 266 3.84 10.74 0.01
CA SER A 266 4.86 11.54 0.66
C SER A 266 4.30 12.48 1.74
N ILE A 267 5.21 13.20 2.44
CA ILE A 267 4.85 14.13 3.52
C ILE A 267 4.02 15.34 3.06
N ASP A 268 4.05 15.66 1.78
CA ASP A 268 3.25 16.73 1.16
C ASP A 268 1.83 16.29 0.74
N THR A 269 1.45 15.06 1.07
CA THR A 269 0.09 14.56 0.79
C THR A 269 -0.99 15.48 1.34
N ASN A 270 -2.14 15.53 0.66
CA ASN A 270 -3.30 16.31 1.09
C ASN A 270 -4.01 15.65 2.30
N PHE A 271 -3.51 15.90 3.51
CA PHE A 271 -4.08 15.38 4.76
C PHE A 271 -5.51 15.86 4.97
N GLU A 272 -5.77 17.15 4.75
CA GLU A 272 -7.10 17.75 4.91
C GLU A 272 -8.09 17.18 3.91
N GLY A 273 -7.67 16.96 2.67
CA GLY A 273 -8.50 16.33 1.65
C GLY A 273 -8.85 14.88 2.02
N LYS A 274 -7.91 14.13 2.61
CA LYS A 274 -8.19 12.77 3.13
C LYS A 274 -9.17 12.81 4.30
N ALA A 275 -9.01 13.74 5.23
CA ALA A 275 -9.95 13.94 6.33
C ALA A 275 -11.34 14.28 5.81
N GLN A 276 -11.46 15.23 4.88
CA GLN A 276 -12.73 15.65 4.30
C GLN A 276 -13.43 14.52 3.56
N ALA A 277 -12.67 13.70 2.79
CA ALA A 277 -13.25 12.55 2.09
C ALA A 277 -13.82 11.50 3.06
N ALA A 278 -13.18 11.27 4.20
CA ALA A 278 -13.69 10.38 5.24
C ALA A 278 -14.96 10.95 5.89
N ILE A 279 -14.96 12.25 6.21
CA ILE A 279 -16.13 12.96 6.77
C ILE A 279 -17.31 12.87 5.79
N ASP A 280 -17.08 13.13 4.52
CA ASP A 280 -18.12 13.07 3.49
C ASP A 280 -18.67 11.65 3.33
N ALA A 281 -17.79 10.64 3.28
CA ALA A 281 -18.21 9.25 3.22
C ALA A 281 -19.10 8.84 4.39
N LEU A 282 -18.72 9.24 5.62
CA LEU A 282 -19.45 8.88 6.83
C LEU A 282 -20.74 9.67 7.02
N LEU A 283 -20.75 10.99 6.75
CA LEU A 283 -21.87 11.86 7.05
C LEU A 283 -22.80 12.14 5.86
N LYS A 284 -22.31 12.03 4.61
CA LYS A 284 -23.08 12.37 3.41
C LYS A 284 -23.39 11.15 2.53
N ASP A 285 -22.41 10.24 2.35
CA ASP A 285 -22.55 9.10 1.42
C ASP A 285 -23.15 7.85 2.07
N GLY A 286 -23.48 7.94 3.37
CA GLY A 286 -24.11 6.87 4.12
C GLY A 286 -23.19 5.67 4.39
N CYS A 287 -21.87 5.87 4.44
CA CYS A 287 -20.94 4.85 4.93
C CYS A 287 -20.99 4.77 6.45
N ASP A 288 -20.78 3.56 6.96
CA ASP A 288 -20.72 3.26 8.40
C ASP A 288 -19.27 3.18 8.89
N PHE A 289 -18.36 2.85 7.97
CA PHE A 289 -16.95 2.60 8.21
C PHE A 289 -16.07 3.39 7.24
N ALA A 290 -15.01 4.03 7.74
CA ALA A 290 -13.99 4.69 6.95
C ALA A 290 -12.60 4.17 7.32
N TYR A 291 -11.82 3.78 6.32
CA TYR A 291 -10.41 3.41 6.44
C TYR A 291 -9.56 4.51 5.80
N ILE A 292 -8.80 5.21 6.61
CA ILE A 292 -7.99 6.35 6.19
C ILE A 292 -6.52 5.98 6.29
N HIS A 293 -5.86 5.88 5.17
CA HIS A 293 -4.46 5.49 5.06
C HIS A 293 -3.57 6.68 4.71
N VAL A 294 -2.47 6.81 5.45
CA VAL A 294 -1.43 7.83 5.25
C VAL A 294 -0.07 7.15 5.20
N GLU A 295 0.55 7.13 4.02
CA GLU A 295 1.84 6.46 3.75
C GLU A 295 3.06 7.32 4.18
N ALA A 296 2.85 8.61 4.44
CA ALA A 296 3.95 9.55 4.69
C ALA A 296 4.99 9.12 5.76
N PRO A 297 4.61 8.55 6.92
CA PRO A 297 5.60 8.10 7.90
C PRO A 297 6.48 6.95 7.40
N ASP A 298 5.92 6.04 6.59
CA ASP A 298 6.63 4.92 5.97
C ASP A 298 7.66 5.41 4.96
N GLU A 299 7.25 6.25 4.04
CA GLU A 299 8.13 6.83 3.02
C GLU A 299 9.30 7.61 3.65
N MET A 300 9.04 8.35 4.73
CA MET A 300 10.11 9.03 5.47
C MET A 300 11.04 8.03 6.18
N GLY A 301 10.50 6.91 6.64
CA GLY A 301 11.27 5.77 7.17
C GLY A 301 12.22 5.18 6.14
N HIS A 302 11.72 4.85 4.94
CA HIS A 302 12.52 4.35 3.81
C HIS A 302 13.62 5.32 3.38
N GLN A 303 13.33 6.62 3.38
CA GLN A 303 14.31 7.66 3.04
C GLN A 303 15.31 7.97 4.16
N GLY A 304 15.10 7.45 5.37
CA GLY A 304 15.94 7.71 6.54
C GLY A 304 15.82 9.15 7.05
N LYS A 305 14.66 9.79 6.85
CA LYS A 305 14.38 11.19 7.21
C LYS A 305 13.70 11.28 8.57
N VAL A 306 14.52 11.39 9.63
CA VAL A 306 14.07 11.34 11.03
C VAL A 306 13.05 12.44 11.35
N GLN A 307 13.40 13.70 11.06
CA GLN A 307 12.57 14.85 11.43
C GLN A 307 11.27 14.91 10.62
N GLU A 308 11.32 14.53 9.35
CA GLU A 308 10.15 14.45 8.48
C GLU A 308 9.22 13.30 8.89
N LYS A 309 9.75 12.18 9.41
CA LYS A 309 8.92 11.09 9.97
C LYS A 309 8.18 11.58 11.20
N VAL A 310 8.84 12.23 12.14
CA VAL A 310 8.21 12.87 13.30
C VAL A 310 7.11 13.84 12.85
N LYS A 311 7.43 14.70 11.89
CA LYS A 311 6.49 15.71 11.39
C LYS A 311 5.29 15.11 10.66
N SER A 312 5.47 14.00 9.95
CA SER A 312 4.34 13.29 9.29
C SER A 312 3.36 12.73 10.31
N ILE A 313 3.84 12.26 11.47
CA ILE A 313 3.01 11.81 12.60
C ILE A 313 2.25 13.00 13.23
N GLU A 314 2.90 14.15 13.39
CA GLU A 314 2.24 15.38 13.87
C GLU A 314 1.17 15.89 12.90
N TYR A 315 1.40 15.77 11.59
CA TYR A 315 0.40 16.10 10.58
C TYR A 315 -0.78 15.13 10.58
N LEU A 316 -0.53 13.84 10.79
CA LEU A 316 -1.58 12.84 10.95
C LEU A 316 -2.51 13.22 12.12
N ASP A 317 -1.94 13.62 13.27
CA ASP A 317 -2.70 14.08 14.46
C ASP A 317 -3.50 15.33 14.16
N SER A 318 -2.83 16.40 13.73
CA SER A 318 -3.40 17.75 13.70
C SER A 318 -4.24 18.04 12.45
N ARG A 319 -3.87 17.47 11.29
CA ARG A 319 -4.48 17.79 9.99
C ARG A 319 -5.45 16.72 9.49
N LEU A 320 -5.48 15.53 10.14
CA LEU A 320 -6.38 14.45 9.76
C LEU A 320 -7.25 13.98 10.95
N ILE A 321 -6.65 13.51 12.05
CA ILE A 321 -7.40 12.96 13.17
C ILE A 321 -8.25 14.05 13.84
N ALA A 322 -7.66 15.21 14.11
CA ALA A 322 -8.36 16.32 14.75
C ALA A 322 -9.63 16.76 13.99
N PRO A 323 -9.58 17.06 12.68
CA PRO A 323 -10.79 17.46 11.94
C PRO A 323 -11.82 16.33 11.81
N VAL A 324 -11.41 15.06 11.67
CA VAL A 324 -12.35 13.93 11.61
C VAL A 324 -13.07 13.78 12.96
N LYS A 325 -12.34 13.80 14.09
CA LYS A 325 -12.92 13.76 15.44
C LYS A 325 -13.91 14.90 15.63
N GLN A 326 -13.50 16.14 15.34
CA GLN A 326 -14.33 17.32 15.50
C GLN A 326 -15.62 17.22 14.68
N ALA A 327 -15.54 16.79 13.42
CA ALA A 327 -16.73 16.65 12.56
C ALA A 327 -17.73 15.62 13.09
N MET A 328 -17.27 14.50 13.66
CA MET A 328 -18.17 13.52 14.30
C MET A 328 -18.85 14.10 15.55
N GLU A 329 -18.09 14.80 16.38
CA GLU A 329 -18.62 15.46 17.58
C GLU A 329 -19.65 16.57 17.24
N GLU A 330 -19.37 17.42 16.26
CA GLU A 330 -20.26 18.48 15.78
C GLU A 330 -21.55 17.92 15.14
N ALA A 331 -21.45 16.78 14.47
CA ALA A 331 -22.62 16.08 13.91
C ALA A 331 -23.45 15.34 14.97
N GLY A 332 -22.95 15.22 16.19
CA GLY A 332 -23.58 14.44 17.26
C GLY A 332 -23.60 12.95 16.97
N GLU A 333 -22.66 12.46 16.16
CA GLU A 333 -22.51 11.05 15.82
C GLU A 333 -21.65 10.32 16.86
N ASP A 334 -22.17 9.23 17.41
CA ASP A 334 -21.35 8.31 18.17
C ASP A 334 -20.35 7.61 17.25
N PHE A 335 -19.09 7.51 17.66
CA PHE A 335 -18.07 6.88 16.85
C PHE A 335 -17.03 6.11 17.68
N ARG A 336 -16.41 5.12 17.02
CA ARG A 336 -15.21 4.47 17.50
C ARG A 336 -14.08 4.71 16.51
N MET A 337 -12.89 4.93 17.02
CA MET A 337 -11.70 5.20 16.21
C MET A 337 -10.56 4.26 16.63
N LEU A 338 -10.03 3.54 15.66
CA LEU A 338 -8.83 2.71 15.80
C LEU A 338 -7.68 3.44 15.09
N ILE A 339 -6.62 3.76 15.83
CA ILE A 339 -5.42 4.41 15.31
C ILE A 339 -4.24 3.46 15.50
N LEU A 340 -3.53 3.14 14.41
CA LEU A 340 -2.40 2.24 14.44
C LEU A 340 -1.52 2.41 13.19
N PRO A 341 -0.23 1.99 13.24
CA PRO A 341 0.52 1.62 12.03
C PRO A 341 0.14 0.21 11.56
N ASP A 342 0.47 -0.12 10.33
CA ASP A 342 0.35 -1.48 9.80
C ASP A 342 1.55 -2.36 10.17
N HIS A 343 2.76 -1.83 10.04
CA HIS A 343 4.04 -2.43 10.41
C HIS A 343 5.02 -1.34 10.89
N PRO A 344 6.14 -1.69 11.53
CA PRO A 344 7.25 -0.78 11.72
C PRO A 344 8.03 -0.57 10.41
N THR A 345 8.53 0.66 10.20
CA THR A 345 9.52 0.97 9.16
C THR A 345 10.72 1.68 9.79
N PRO A 346 11.57 0.93 10.51
CA PRO A 346 12.65 1.53 11.27
C PRO A 346 13.63 2.27 10.37
N ILE A 347 13.90 3.53 10.70
CA ILE A 347 14.84 4.40 9.98
C ILE A 347 16.23 3.77 9.88
N ARG A 348 16.64 3.01 10.89
CA ARG A 348 17.92 2.33 10.91
C ARG A 348 18.14 1.36 9.75
N ILE A 349 17.08 0.63 9.37
CA ILE A 349 17.16 -0.38 8.30
C ILE A 349 16.47 0.04 7.01
N ARG A 350 15.67 1.11 7.04
CA ARG A 350 14.95 1.68 5.88
C ARG A 350 14.08 0.68 5.13
N THR A 351 13.51 -0.25 5.87
CA THR A 351 12.57 -1.26 5.35
C THR A 351 11.68 -1.75 6.48
N HIS A 352 10.66 -2.54 6.13
CA HIS A 352 9.67 -3.02 7.07
C HIS A 352 10.20 -4.13 7.98
N THR A 353 9.65 -4.21 9.20
CA THR A 353 9.78 -5.38 10.07
C THR A 353 8.41 -5.97 10.37
N GLY A 354 8.39 -7.24 10.79
CA GLY A 354 7.16 -7.95 11.17
C GLY A 354 6.86 -7.87 12.66
N ASP A 355 7.45 -6.93 13.41
CA ASP A 355 7.21 -6.79 14.83
C ASP A 355 5.80 -6.29 15.14
N PRO A 356 5.24 -6.60 16.34
CA PRO A 356 3.97 -6.05 16.78
C PRO A 356 4.00 -4.53 16.85
N VAL A 357 2.89 -3.92 16.47
CA VAL A 357 2.72 -2.46 16.47
C VAL A 357 1.74 -1.98 17.53
N PRO A 358 1.88 -0.72 18.01
CA PRO A 358 0.93 -0.14 18.95
C PRO A 358 -0.43 0.12 18.29
N TYR A 359 -1.51 0.00 19.05
CA TYR A 359 -2.82 0.49 18.66
C TYR A 359 -3.50 1.27 19.79
N LEU A 360 -4.36 2.20 19.37
CA LEU A 360 -5.27 2.96 20.21
C LEU A 360 -6.69 2.73 19.72
N LEU A 361 -7.58 2.24 20.61
CA LEU A 361 -9.00 2.07 20.35
C LEU A 361 -9.80 3.03 21.24
N TYR A 362 -10.44 3.99 20.63
CA TYR A 362 -11.30 4.98 21.27
C TYR A 362 -12.79 4.70 20.99
N ASP A 363 -13.66 4.95 21.99
CA ASP A 363 -15.11 4.86 21.91
C ASP A 363 -15.73 6.13 22.52
N SER A 364 -16.42 6.94 21.71
CA SER A 364 -17.01 8.20 22.13
C SER A 364 -18.09 8.05 23.21
N THR A 365 -18.72 6.88 23.30
CA THR A 365 -19.77 6.57 24.29
C THR A 365 -19.23 6.14 25.64
N ARG A 366 -17.93 5.87 25.72
CA ARG A 366 -17.25 5.39 26.95
C ARG A 366 -16.17 6.36 27.36
N GLN A 367 -16.24 6.84 28.60
CA GLN A 367 -15.22 7.73 29.15
C GLN A 367 -14.36 6.97 30.15
N ARG A 368 -13.15 6.66 29.72
CA ARG A 368 -12.05 6.35 30.66
C ARG A 368 -11.27 7.65 30.91
N LYS A 369 -10.77 7.88 32.10
CA LYS A 369 -9.91 9.03 32.41
C LYS A 369 -8.59 8.52 32.93
N LYS A 370 -7.60 8.44 32.04
CA LYS A 370 -6.21 8.15 32.36
C LYS A 370 -5.35 9.14 31.58
N GLN A 371 -4.39 9.76 32.23
CA GLN A 371 -3.45 10.61 31.50
C GLN A 371 -2.39 9.70 30.89
N GLU A 372 -2.45 9.50 29.58
CA GLU A 372 -1.60 8.55 28.87
C GLU A 372 -1.30 9.08 27.47
N ARG A 373 -0.08 8.88 26.99
CA ARG A 373 0.31 9.18 25.61
C ARG A 373 0.15 7.94 24.73
N PHE A 374 -0.06 8.14 23.44
CA PHE A 374 -0.04 7.04 22.48
C PHE A 374 1.37 6.87 21.92
N THR A 375 2.11 5.90 22.46
CA THR A 375 3.47 5.53 22.05
C THR A 375 3.64 4.01 22.07
N GLU A 376 4.74 3.52 21.50
CA GLU A 376 5.09 2.10 21.54
C GLU A 376 5.30 1.61 22.99
N GLU A 377 5.87 2.45 23.86
CA GLU A 377 6.11 2.12 25.27
C GLU A 377 4.80 1.95 26.02
N THR A 378 3.90 2.94 25.95
CA THR A 378 2.61 2.91 26.64
C THR A 378 1.69 1.81 26.15
N ALA A 379 1.72 1.53 24.83
CA ALA A 379 0.96 0.43 24.24
C ALA A 379 1.47 -0.95 24.73
N ARG A 380 2.77 -1.15 24.86
CA ARG A 380 3.35 -2.36 25.46
C ARG A 380 3.03 -2.49 26.94
N ALA A 381 3.10 -1.38 27.68
CA ALA A 381 2.82 -1.35 29.12
C ALA A 381 1.33 -1.64 29.44
N ALA A 382 0.43 -1.49 28.47
CA ALA A 382 -0.99 -1.80 28.64
C ALA A 382 -1.28 -3.31 28.76
N ASP A 383 -0.31 -4.18 28.46
CA ASP A 383 -0.40 -5.65 28.52
C ASP A 383 -1.64 -6.22 27.81
N ASN A 384 -2.00 -5.61 26.67
CA ASN A 384 -3.14 -5.95 25.84
C ASN A 384 -2.65 -6.28 24.44
N PHE A 385 -2.28 -7.53 24.22
CA PHE A 385 -1.71 -8.01 22.96
C PHE A 385 -2.75 -8.78 22.14
N GLU A 386 -2.89 -8.39 20.87
CA GLU A 386 -3.68 -9.14 19.89
C GLU A 386 -2.75 -9.88 18.91
N PRO A 387 -2.63 -11.21 19.02
CA PRO A 387 -1.71 -11.99 18.18
C PRO A 387 -2.18 -12.16 16.72
N ASN A 388 -3.45 -11.88 16.44
CA ASN A 388 -4.06 -12.03 15.12
C ASN A 388 -4.66 -10.70 14.68
N GLY A 389 -3.88 -9.88 13.97
CA GLY A 389 -4.28 -8.51 13.59
C GLY A 389 -5.66 -8.43 12.95
N TYR A 390 -6.04 -9.43 12.16
CA TYR A 390 -7.36 -9.50 11.52
C TYR A 390 -8.55 -9.60 12.47
N ARG A 391 -8.32 -9.84 13.76
CA ARG A 391 -9.36 -9.83 14.80
C ARG A 391 -9.54 -8.45 15.46
N LEU A 392 -8.60 -7.53 15.28
CA LEU A 392 -8.69 -6.22 15.93
C LEU A 392 -9.91 -5.41 15.46
N ILE A 393 -10.30 -5.56 14.19
CA ILE A 393 -11.50 -4.91 13.65
C ILE A 393 -12.77 -5.40 14.35
N GLU A 394 -12.81 -6.64 14.82
CA GLU A 394 -13.95 -7.17 15.58
C GLU A 394 -14.13 -6.40 16.89
N ARG A 395 -13.02 -6.03 17.57
CA ARG A 395 -13.07 -5.18 18.77
C ARG A 395 -13.53 -3.75 18.47
N LEU A 396 -13.21 -3.23 17.30
CA LEU A 396 -13.69 -1.92 16.86
C LEU A 396 -15.21 -1.94 16.63
N ILE A 397 -15.74 -3.01 16.04
CA ILE A 397 -17.14 -3.12 15.62
C ILE A 397 -18.04 -3.65 16.74
N ALA A 398 -17.57 -4.62 17.52
CA ALA A 398 -18.34 -5.23 18.58
C ALA A 398 -18.66 -4.23 19.70
N ALA A 399 -19.89 -4.29 20.20
CA ALA A 399 -20.23 -3.68 21.48
C ALA A 399 -19.68 -4.60 22.59
N GLU A 400 -18.56 -4.23 23.21
CA GLU A 400 -18.16 -4.86 24.47
C GLU A 400 -19.10 -4.48 25.63
#